data_d233898518bed9f7b4322d5ece39bd34
#
_entry.id   d233898518bed9f7b4322d5ece39bd34
#
_cell.length_a   1.000
_cell.length_b   1.000
_cell.length_c   1.000
_cell.angle_alpha   90.00
_cell.angle_beta   90.00
_cell.angle_gamma   90.00
#
_symmetry.space_group_name_H-M   'P 1'
#
loop_
_entity.id
_entity.type
_entity.pdbx_description
1 polymer ?
#
loop_
_entity_poly.entity_id
_entity_poly.type
_entity_poly.pdbx_seq_one_letter_code
_entity_poly.pdbx_strand_id
1 'polypeptide(L)'
;MPQTYSTSPIGKAAVDTLVRRAVRGATALCGGRVWRPTPYQVFGFLFFLVISLAYWAVPLCCDAGQHAAVVERLKANLLHPRHPMADLPGAGSPYYSPYAVSQGAFARLSGLGGWEVVRLAGPLNLLVLLTGIGRFVRVLTPRPWAPVLALGAMTLLWGTERAWWSGYLSLMSMTGNLGYPSACAIGLTFWAWALTGARARREGLVRYVGPSGLPGLAGYAGIGALYGLILLVHPITAVAAVLGAVAFVAGWQREWRSPVVLRWGVAAGTAALAAWSWPYFDVFALAADDSVDWMHRRLYEQLFGQFWLALLGLPALWLRWRNSRRDPLVLLFALDCLLVAFGWVSGHYTYGRILGLTLVPLQFALAVELAAPRPWGRARRALGGAAAAGACVGFLTVQGGAVVPRVLDPVGLEQPSLWPSYAWAARHVGKGEVVISDGHFAPRSIPGYGPNLAAPIWPDPALDERERERRLADVHAYLSPTSTRAERTAVARRYHAHWLLLTRWKRVPEEAVIVAWSPETGEVLARIG
;
A
#
# COMPACT_ATOMS: atom_id res chain seq x y z
N MET A 1 -28.01 59.79 57.69
CA MET A 1 -28.87 59.42 56.54
C MET A 1 -28.07 58.48 55.66
N PRO A 2 -28.41 57.19 55.54
CA PRO A 2 -27.72 56.27 54.64
C PRO A 2 -28.38 56.31 53.24
N GLN A 3 -27.54 56.46 52.20
CA GLN A 3 -27.95 56.42 50.81
C GLN A 3 -28.18 54.98 50.37
N THR A 4 -29.40 54.68 49.97
CA THR A 4 -29.80 53.40 49.35
C THR A 4 -29.42 53.41 47.87
N TYR A 5 -28.47 52.55 47.45
CA TYR A 5 -28.15 52.29 46.05
C TYR A 5 -29.23 51.43 45.43
N SER A 6 -30.00 51.98 44.52
CA SER A 6 -30.98 51.27 43.67
C SER A 6 -30.22 50.50 42.58
N THR A 7 -30.21 49.20 42.63
CA THR A 7 -29.69 48.35 41.56
C THR A 7 -30.70 48.28 40.41
N SER A 8 -30.26 48.75 39.22
CA SER A 8 -31.03 48.78 37.98
C SER A 8 -31.49 47.37 37.56
N PRO A 9 -32.77 47.17 37.14
CA PRO A 9 -33.32 45.87 36.73
C PRO A 9 -32.68 45.31 35.42
N ILE A 10 -31.95 46.11 34.65
CA ILE A 10 -31.28 45.72 33.43
C ILE A 10 -30.08 44.78 33.68
N GLY A 11 -29.39 44.93 34.82
CA GLY A 11 -28.25 44.07 35.20
C GLY A 11 -28.66 42.63 35.56
N LYS A 12 -29.80 42.44 36.20
CA LYS A 12 -30.27 41.09 36.57
C LYS A 12 -30.65 40.24 35.36
N ALA A 13 -31.33 40.79 34.36
CA ALA A 13 -31.75 40.06 33.15
C ALA A 13 -30.54 39.65 32.29
N ALA A 14 -29.49 40.46 32.22
CA ALA A 14 -28.25 40.13 31.50
C ALA A 14 -27.43 39.02 32.18
N VAL A 15 -27.35 39.05 33.51
CA VAL A 15 -26.67 38.03 34.32
C VAL A 15 -27.45 36.70 34.24
N ASP A 16 -28.76 36.71 34.36
CA ASP A 16 -29.59 35.49 34.21
C ASP A 16 -29.47 34.88 32.80
N THR A 17 -29.36 35.70 31.76
CA THR A 17 -29.17 35.22 30.37
C THR A 17 -27.79 34.59 30.18
N LEU A 18 -26.74 35.16 30.76
CA LEU A 18 -25.36 34.61 30.72
C LEU A 18 -25.27 33.33 31.54
N VAL A 19 -25.88 33.26 32.73
CA VAL A 19 -25.92 32.05 33.55
C VAL A 19 -26.69 30.92 32.86
N ARG A 20 -27.86 31.22 32.26
CA ARG A 20 -28.62 30.23 31.47
C ARG A 20 -27.86 29.76 30.23
N ARG A 21 -27.06 30.61 29.56
CA ARG A 21 -26.16 30.19 28.47
C ARG A 21 -24.99 29.33 28.96
N ALA A 22 -24.38 29.70 30.08
CA ALA A 22 -23.31 28.93 30.68
C ALA A 22 -23.79 27.56 31.17
N VAL A 23 -24.96 27.50 31.82
CA VAL A 23 -25.59 26.22 32.27
C VAL A 23 -26.00 25.35 31.08
N ARG A 24 -26.57 25.93 29.99
CA ARG A 24 -26.83 25.16 28.76
C ARG A 24 -25.57 24.71 28.07
N GLY A 25 -24.50 25.48 28.10
CA GLY A 25 -23.19 25.09 27.60
C GLY A 25 -22.56 23.96 28.41
N ALA A 26 -22.66 24.04 29.75
CA ALA A 26 -22.18 23.00 30.66
C ALA A 26 -22.98 21.71 30.57
N THR A 27 -24.33 21.78 30.47
CA THR A 27 -25.20 20.59 30.28
C THR A 27 -25.03 19.97 28.88
N ALA A 28 -24.64 20.76 27.86
CA ALA A 28 -24.28 20.23 26.53
C ALA A 28 -22.92 19.52 26.56
N LEU A 29 -22.00 19.93 27.45
CA LEU A 29 -20.70 19.27 27.67
C LEU A 29 -20.81 18.03 28.59
N CYS A 30 -21.76 18.03 29.55
CA CYS A 30 -22.01 16.91 30.47
C CYS A 30 -23.10 15.95 29.97
N GLY A 31 -23.82 16.27 28.90
CA GLY A 31 -24.70 15.33 28.21
C GLY A 31 -23.87 14.23 27.59
N GLY A 32 -23.57 13.19 28.37
CA GLY A 32 -22.86 11.99 27.94
C GLY A 32 -23.56 11.39 26.70
N ARG A 33 -23.18 11.81 25.53
CA ARG A 33 -23.49 11.08 24.30
C ARG A 33 -22.92 9.70 24.52
N VAL A 34 -23.76 8.75 24.87
CA VAL A 34 -23.40 7.34 24.88
C VAL A 34 -22.80 7.07 23.49
N TRP A 35 -21.49 6.91 23.46
CA TRP A 35 -20.77 6.65 22.22
C TRP A 35 -21.26 5.31 21.67
N ARG A 36 -22.10 5.36 20.64
CA ARG A 36 -22.57 4.16 19.94
C ARG A 36 -21.68 3.95 18.72
N PRO A 37 -20.82 2.91 18.72
CA PRO A 37 -19.98 2.65 17.57
C PRO A 37 -20.84 2.36 16.34
N THR A 38 -20.42 2.88 15.21
CA THR A 38 -21.04 2.56 13.91
C THR A 38 -20.76 1.12 13.54
N PRO A 39 -21.60 0.47 12.69
CA PRO A 39 -21.31 -0.89 12.20
C PRO A 39 -19.90 -1.03 11.65
N TYR A 40 -19.43 -0.03 10.88
CA TYR A 40 -18.08 -0.06 10.33
C TYR A 40 -16.97 0.03 11.37
N GLN A 41 -17.16 0.74 12.47
CA GLN A 41 -16.16 0.76 13.55
C GLN A 41 -16.04 -0.61 14.22
N VAL A 42 -17.15 -1.31 14.42
CA VAL A 42 -17.14 -2.66 15.01
C VAL A 42 -16.51 -3.66 14.03
N PHE A 43 -17.06 -3.78 12.83
CA PHE A 43 -16.55 -4.74 11.84
C PHE A 43 -15.13 -4.41 11.37
N GLY A 44 -14.79 -3.13 11.19
CA GLY A 44 -13.46 -2.69 10.84
C GLY A 44 -12.43 -2.99 11.93
N PHE A 45 -12.80 -2.87 13.21
CA PHE A 45 -11.92 -3.25 14.32
C PHE A 45 -11.70 -4.76 14.38
N LEU A 46 -12.75 -5.56 14.23
CA LEU A 46 -12.63 -7.02 14.18
C LEU A 46 -11.77 -7.46 12.98
N PHE A 47 -12.00 -6.86 11.82
CA PHE A 47 -11.19 -7.09 10.62
C PHE A 47 -9.72 -6.71 10.86
N PHE A 48 -9.46 -5.55 11.48
CA PHE A 48 -8.12 -5.11 11.84
C PHE A 48 -7.39 -6.15 12.71
N LEU A 49 -8.06 -6.67 13.74
CA LEU A 49 -7.48 -7.68 14.63
C LEU A 49 -7.17 -8.97 13.86
N VAL A 50 -8.17 -9.51 13.15
CA VAL A 50 -8.02 -10.78 12.41
C VAL A 50 -6.91 -10.69 11.36
N ILE A 51 -6.91 -9.63 10.55
CA ILE A 51 -5.90 -9.49 9.49
C ILE A 51 -4.51 -9.16 10.04
N SER A 52 -4.41 -8.41 11.14
CA SER A 52 -3.12 -8.17 11.80
C SER A 52 -2.53 -9.48 12.35
N LEU A 53 -3.34 -10.32 13.00
CA LEU A 53 -2.92 -11.62 13.49
C LEU A 53 -2.53 -12.55 12.33
N ALA A 54 -3.34 -12.61 11.27
CA ALA A 54 -3.05 -13.40 10.07
C ALA A 54 -1.74 -12.96 9.40
N TYR A 55 -1.52 -11.65 9.23
CA TYR A 55 -0.28 -11.08 8.70
C TYR A 55 0.95 -11.46 9.53
N TRP A 56 0.83 -11.49 10.85
CA TRP A 56 1.93 -11.90 11.71
C TRP A 56 2.20 -13.41 11.69
N ALA A 57 1.20 -14.21 11.39
CA ALA A 57 1.33 -15.66 11.24
C ALA A 57 1.91 -16.07 9.87
N VAL A 58 1.72 -15.26 8.82
CA VAL A 58 2.23 -15.52 7.48
C VAL A 58 3.70 -15.09 7.36
N PRO A 59 4.60 -15.94 6.83
CA PRO A 59 5.97 -15.52 6.53
C PRO A 59 5.99 -14.41 5.49
N LEU A 60 6.79 -13.37 5.74
CA LEU A 60 7.01 -12.28 4.77
C LEU A 60 7.77 -12.84 3.57
N CYS A 61 7.22 -12.68 2.37
CA CYS A 61 7.74 -13.25 1.13
C CYS A 61 8.29 -12.20 0.16
N CYS A 62 8.72 -12.69 -0.96
CA CYS A 62 8.98 -11.93 -2.18
C CYS A 62 10.11 -10.91 -1.99
N ASP A 63 9.84 -9.62 -2.12
CA ASP A 63 10.78 -8.52 -1.94
C ASP A 63 10.73 -7.88 -0.53
N ALA A 64 10.05 -8.52 0.43
CA ALA A 64 10.04 -8.04 1.83
C ALA A 64 11.45 -7.92 2.43
N GLY A 65 12.36 -8.84 2.06
CA GLY A 65 13.76 -8.76 2.48
C GLY A 65 14.50 -7.55 1.91
N GLN A 66 14.15 -7.08 0.71
CA GLN A 66 14.67 -5.84 0.16
C GLN A 66 14.15 -4.62 0.94
N HIS A 67 12.87 -4.57 1.28
CA HIS A 67 12.34 -3.51 2.14
C HIS A 67 12.98 -3.51 3.53
N ALA A 68 13.20 -4.69 4.10
CA ALA A 68 13.94 -4.82 5.36
C ALA A 68 15.41 -4.33 5.21
N ALA A 69 16.07 -4.64 4.10
CA ALA A 69 17.41 -4.15 3.79
C ALA A 69 17.46 -2.62 3.67
N VAL A 70 16.50 -2.01 3.00
CA VAL A 70 16.35 -0.55 2.93
C VAL A 70 16.31 0.06 4.33
N VAL A 71 15.51 -0.53 5.24
CA VAL A 71 15.44 -0.08 6.65
C VAL A 71 16.79 -0.21 7.34
N GLU A 72 17.52 -1.33 7.16
CA GLU A 72 18.86 -1.52 7.74
C GLU A 72 19.87 -0.49 7.21
N ARG A 73 19.85 -0.14 5.91
CA ARG A 73 20.73 0.89 5.33
C ARG A 73 20.42 2.28 5.89
N LEU A 74 19.14 2.63 6.00
CA LEU A 74 18.68 3.90 6.57
C LEU A 74 18.95 3.98 8.08
N LYS A 75 18.82 2.85 8.81
CA LYS A 75 19.20 2.75 10.22
C LYS A 75 20.69 3.07 10.41
N ALA A 76 21.55 2.58 9.54
CA ALA A 76 22.98 2.84 9.57
C ALA A 76 23.32 4.28 9.20
N ASN A 77 22.76 4.80 8.11
CA ASN A 77 22.95 6.18 7.67
C ASN A 77 21.68 6.72 6.99
N LEU A 78 21.01 7.67 7.67
CA LEU A 78 19.76 8.25 7.16
C LEU A 78 19.99 9.16 5.97
N LEU A 79 21.07 9.92 5.92
CA LEU A 79 21.28 10.94 4.90
C LEU A 79 21.93 10.38 3.62
N HIS A 80 22.83 9.42 3.78
CA HIS A 80 23.60 8.83 2.69
C HIS A 80 23.58 7.30 2.82
N PRO A 81 22.41 6.66 2.65
CA PRO A 81 22.31 5.22 2.73
C PRO A 81 23.06 4.56 1.57
N ARG A 82 23.60 3.36 1.82
CA ARG A 82 24.19 2.52 0.77
C ARG A 82 23.10 1.86 -0.05
N HIS A 83 23.46 1.28 -1.20
CA HIS A 83 22.53 0.52 -2.04
C HIS A 83 21.79 -0.56 -1.20
N PRO A 84 20.48 -0.79 -1.40
CA PRO A 84 19.70 -1.71 -0.58
C PRO A 84 20.28 -3.11 -0.48
N MET A 85 20.82 -3.64 -1.57
CA MET A 85 21.22 -5.04 -1.66
C MET A 85 22.72 -5.26 -1.87
N ALA A 86 23.50 -4.24 -2.23
CA ALA A 86 24.91 -4.40 -2.58
C ALA A 86 25.79 -3.41 -1.82
N ASP A 87 27.10 -3.70 -1.79
CA ASP A 87 28.12 -2.80 -1.22
C ASP A 87 28.48 -1.70 -2.23
N LEU A 88 27.52 -0.80 -2.51
CA LEU A 88 27.57 0.29 -3.47
C LEU A 88 26.94 1.55 -2.90
N PRO A 89 27.17 2.73 -3.49
CA PRO A 89 26.40 3.93 -3.21
C PRO A 89 24.90 3.70 -3.48
N GLY A 90 24.02 4.31 -2.67
CA GLY A 90 22.57 4.15 -2.78
C GLY A 90 21.84 5.37 -3.33
N ALA A 91 22.56 6.43 -3.71
CA ALA A 91 21.95 7.63 -4.29
C ALA A 91 21.22 7.28 -5.59
N GLY A 92 19.97 7.75 -5.73
CA GLY A 92 19.13 7.46 -6.88
C GLY A 92 18.19 6.27 -6.70
N SER A 93 18.33 5.46 -5.64
CA SER A 93 17.42 4.32 -5.40
C SER A 93 16.02 4.79 -5.01
N PRO A 94 14.97 4.39 -5.74
CA PRO A 94 13.57 4.73 -5.43
C PRO A 94 13.04 4.04 -4.18
N TYR A 95 13.78 3.09 -3.62
CA TYR A 95 13.42 2.45 -2.36
C TYR A 95 13.56 3.40 -1.16
N TYR A 96 14.34 4.49 -1.27
CA TYR A 96 14.49 5.50 -0.22
C TYR A 96 13.35 6.54 -0.23
N SER A 97 12.12 6.04 -0.25
CA SER A 97 10.90 6.83 -0.16
C SER A 97 10.69 7.47 1.22
N PRO A 98 9.82 8.49 1.37
CA PRO A 98 9.48 9.07 2.69
C PRO A 98 9.00 8.02 3.70
N TYR A 99 8.27 7.01 3.24
CA TYR A 99 7.84 5.89 4.04
C TYR A 99 9.02 5.07 4.57
N ALA A 100 9.95 4.70 3.70
CA ALA A 100 11.14 3.95 4.09
C ALA A 100 12.05 4.78 5.03
N VAL A 101 12.23 6.08 4.76
CA VAL A 101 13.02 6.98 5.62
C VAL A 101 12.40 7.06 7.02
N SER A 102 11.06 7.13 7.13
CA SER A 102 10.39 7.10 8.45
C SER A 102 10.62 5.78 9.20
N GLN A 103 10.61 4.65 8.48
CA GLN A 103 10.92 3.33 9.03
C GLN A 103 12.39 3.22 9.48
N GLY A 104 13.32 3.73 8.69
CA GLY A 104 14.74 3.76 9.03
C GLY A 104 15.03 4.64 10.24
N ALA A 105 14.39 5.80 10.34
CA ALA A 105 14.47 6.67 11.51
C ALA A 105 13.90 5.98 12.76
N PHE A 106 12.75 5.31 12.65
CA PHE A 106 12.18 4.53 13.74
C PHE A 106 13.08 3.37 14.15
N ALA A 107 13.66 2.63 13.19
CA ALA A 107 14.62 1.55 13.45
C ALA A 107 15.86 2.06 14.20
N ARG A 108 16.35 3.26 13.84
CA ARG A 108 17.50 3.90 14.50
C ARG A 108 17.19 4.28 15.93
N LEU A 109 16.00 4.82 16.20
CA LEU A 109 15.57 5.25 17.54
C LEU A 109 15.24 4.07 18.46
N SER A 110 14.58 3.02 17.92
CA SER A 110 14.12 1.86 18.70
C SER A 110 15.18 0.76 18.84
N GLY A 111 16.21 0.74 17.98
CA GLY A 111 17.17 -0.36 17.90
C GLY A 111 16.67 -1.58 17.11
N LEU A 112 15.39 -1.63 16.71
CA LEU A 112 14.80 -2.77 16.00
C LEU A 112 15.48 -3.02 14.65
N GLY A 113 15.47 -4.28 14.21
CA GLY A 113 15.96 -4.69 12.90
C GLY A 113 14.99 -4.41 11.77
N GLY A 114 15.48 -4.46 10.53
CA GLY A 114 14.67 -4.16 9.34
C GLY A 114 13.44 -5.06 9.20
N TRP A 115 13.58 -6.36 9.46
CA TRP A 115 12.46 -7.30 9.43
C TRP A 115 11.38 -7.00 10.47
N GLU A 116 11.77 -6.60 11.68
CA GLU A 116 10.85 -6.25 12.76
C GLU A 116 10.07 -4.99 12.41
N VAL A 117 10.74 -3.98 11.87
CA VAL A 117 10.11 -2.72 11.48
C VAL A 117 9.13 -2.92 10.32
N VAL A 118 9.48 -3.69 9.29
CA VAL A 118 8.55 -4.03 8.19
C VAL A 118 7.33 -4.79 8.73
N ARG A 119 7.53 -5.69 9.69
CA ARG A 119 6.43 -6.41 10.34
C ARG A 119 5.51 -5.50 11.14
N LEU A 120 6.05 -4.55 11.88
CA LEU A 120 5.26 -3.56 12.63
C LEU A 120 4.52 -2.58 11.71
N ALA A 121 5.05 -2.31 10.53
CA ALA A 121 4.42 -1.41 9.56
C ALA A 121 3.11 -1.96 8.99
N GLY A 122 2.94 -3.29 8.92
CA GLY A 122 1.73 -3.90 8.36
C GLY A 122 0.43 -3.47 9.05
N PRO A 123 0.28 -3.64 10.38
CA PRO A 123 -0.90 -3.14 11.10
C PRO A 123 -1.13 -1.63 10.97
N LEU A 124 -0.07 -0.82 10.92
CA LEU A 124 -0.21 0.62 10.70
C LEU A 124 -0.77 0.93 9.31
N ASN A 125 -0.27 0.26 8.27
CA ASN A 125 -0.79 0.40 6.91
C ASN A 125 -2.26 -0.05 6.83
N LEU A 126 -2.62 -1.14 7.53
CA LEU A 126 -4.00 -1.60 7.61
C LEU A 126 -4.91 -0.56 8.28
N LEU A 127 -4.45 0.07 9.35
CA LEU A 127 -5.21 1.13 10.02
C LEU A 127 -5.44 2.34 9.10
N VAL A 128 -4.40 2.77 8.35
CA VAL A 128 -4.51 3.84 7.36
C VAL A 128 -5.51 3.45 6.26
N LEU A 129 -5.44 2.22 5.76
CA LEU A 129 -6.34 1.69 4.74
C LEU A 129 -7.80 1.69 5.23
N LEU A 130 -8.09 1.08 6.38
CA LEU A 130 -9.45 0.98 6.91
C LEU A 130 -10.07 2.35 7.21
N THR A 131 -9.29 3.25 7.80
CA THR A 131 -9.75 4.62 8.06
C THR A 131 -10.00 5.39 6.75
N GLY A 132 -9.14 5.19 5.74
CA GLY A 132 -9.29 5.73 4.39
C GLY A 132 -10.56 5.23 3.70
N ILE A 133 -10.80 3.92 3.68
CA ILE A 133 -12.02 3.31 3.12
C ILE A 133 -13.26 3.88 3.79
N GLY A 134 -13.27 3.92 5.13
CA GLY A 134 -14.41 4.45 5.88
C GLY A 134 -14.72 5.91 5.54
N ARG A 135 -13.68 6.74 5.34
CA ARG A 135 -13.83 8.13 4.89
C ARG A 135 -14.31 8.24 3.45
N PHE A 136 -13.72 7.46 2.57
CA PHE A 136 -14.05 7.48 1.15
C PHE A 136 -15.49 7.05 0.88
N VAL A 137 -15.95 5.94 1.48
CA VAL A 137 -17.34 5.50 1.31
C VAL A 137 -18.36 6.52 1.85
N ARG A 138 -18.03 7.23 2.94
CA ARG A 138 -18.91 8.30 3.47
C ARG A 138 -19.05 9.49 2.53
N VAL A 139 -18.09 9.73 1.64
CA VAL A 139 -18.22 10.73 0.57
C VAL A 139 -19.18 10.24 -0.51
N LEU A 140 -19.22 8.93 -0.78
CA LEU A 140 -20.14 8.34 -1.77
C LEU A 140 -21.57 8.25 -1.24
N THR A 141 -21.74 7.89 0.04
CA THR A 141 -23.06 7.71 0.67
C THR A 141 -23.01 7.88 2.19
N PRO A 142 -24.06 8.44 2.82
CA PRO A 142 -24.14 8.55 4.28
C PRO A 142 -24.57 7.23 4.98
N ARG A 143 -24.79 6.15 4.24
CA ARG A 143 -25.34 4.90 4.79
C ARG A 143 -24.34 4.18 5.70
N PRO A 144 -24.73 3.81 6.95
CA PRO A 144 -23.80 3.27 7.95
C PRO A 144 -23.25 1.88 7.58
N TRP A 145 -24.00 1.07 6.80
CA TRP A 145 -23.59 -0.27 6.36
C TRP A 145 -22.75 -0.27 5.07
N ALA A 146 -22.79 0.80 4.30
CA ALA A 146 -22.06 0.84 3.03
C ALA A 146 -20.54 0.61 3.18
N PRO A 147 -19.83 1.17 4.19
CA PRO A 147 -18.40 0.88 4.35
C PRO A 147 -18.11 -0.58 4.73
N VAL A 148 -19.03 -1.25 5.47
CA VAL A 148 -18.88 -2.69 5.80
C VAL A 148 -19.01 -3.53 4.54
N LEU A 149 -20.04 -3.27 3.74
CA LEU A 149 -20.26 -3.97 2.46
C LEU A 149 -19.14 -3.69 1.46
N ALA A 150 -18.60 -2.46 1.43
CA ALA A 150 -17.46 -2.12 0.58
C ALA A 150 -16.20 -2.88 0.99
N LEU A 151 -15.91 -2.98 2.29
CA LEU A 151 -14.79 -3.76 2.80
C LEU A 151 -14.94 -5.24 2.44
N GLY A 152 -16.12 -5.83 2.65
CA GLY A 152 -16.39 -7.23 2.30
C GLY A 152 -16.28 -7.48 0.79
N ALA A 153 -16.88 -6.64 -0.04
CA ALA A 153 -16.79 -6.77 -1.49
C ALA A 153 -15.34 -6.62 -1.98
N MET A 154 -14.61 -5.62 -1.47
CA MET A 154 -13.22 -5.35 -1.82
C MET A 154 -12.29 -6.51 -1.49
N THR A 155 -12.53 -7.24 -0.41
CA THR A 155 -11.63 -8.29 0.05
C THR A 155 -12.01 -9.68 -0.48
N LEU A 156 -13.30 -9.93 -0.79
CA LEU A 156 -13.81 -11.26 -1.13
C LEU A 156 -14.19 -11.42 -2.61
N LEU A 157 -14.65 -10.34 -3.27
CA LEU A 157 -15.11 -10.40 -4.66
C LEU A 157 -13.96 -10.11 -5.63
N TRP A 158 -13.11 -11.11 -5.83
CA TRP A 158 -12.02 -11.10 -6.80
C TRP A 158 -12.29 -12.11 -7.90
N GLY A 159 -11.87 -13.34 -7.73
CA GLY A 159 -12.09 -14.47 -8.61
C GLY A 159 -11.85 -15.77 -7.87
N THR A 160 -11.68 -16.84 -8.62
CA THR A 160 -11.43 -18.21 -8.15
C THR A 160 -9.99 -18.66 -8.38
N GLU A 161 -9.17 -17.80 -8.97
CA GLU A 161 -7.74 -17.98 -9.13
C GLU A 161 -6.98 -16.96 -8.29
N ARG A 162 -5.78 -17.34 -7.86
CA ARG A 162 -4.96 -16.54 -6.96
C ARG A 162 -4.39 -15.30 -7.65
N ALA A 163 -4.84 -14.13 -7.23
CA ALA A 163 -4.24 -12.84 -7.56
C ALA A 163 -3.28 -12.41 -6.44
N TRP A 164 -1.97 -12.62 -6.62
CA TRP A 164 -0.96 -12.35 -5.60
C TRP A 164 0.04 -11.30 -6.07
N TRP A 165 -0.23 -10.04 -5.73
CA TRP A 165 0.67 -8.91 -5.98
C TRP A 165 0.61 -7.90 -4.86
N SER A 166 1.74 -7.24 -4.58
CA SER A 166 1.76 -6.13 -3.64
C SER A 166 0.85 -4.99 -4.14
N GLY A 167 -0.05 -4.52 -3.28
CA GLY A 167 -1.06 -3.54 -3.66
C GLY A 167 -2.42 -4.12 -4.06
N TYR A 168 -2.57 -5.43 -4.20
CA TYR A 168 -3.89 -6.04 -4.35
C TYR A 168 -4.61 -6.13 -3.00
N LEU A 169 -5.94 -5.94 -3.03
CA LEU A 169 -6.77 -5.74 -1.83
C LEU A 169 -7.58 -6.98 -1.43
N SER A 170 -7.36 -8.14 -2.08
CA SER A 170 -7.92 -9.42 -1.66
C SER A 170 -7.35 -9.84 -0.30
N LEU A 171 -8.07 -10.64 0.49
CA LEU A 171 -7.57 -11.12 1.78
C LEU A 171 -6.23 -11.82 1.62
N MET A 172 -6.11 -12.72 0.64
CA MET A 172 -4.90 -13.49 0.37
C MET A 172 -3.70 -12.59 0.06
N SER A 173 -3.85 -11.62 -0.84
CA SER A 173 -2.77 -10.71 -1.20
C SER A 173 -2.45 -9.73 -0.07
N MET A 174 -3.48 -9.22 0.60
CA MET A 174 -3.33 -8.27 1.71
C MET A 174 -2.52 -8.86 2.87
N THR A 175 -2.85 -10.06 3.33
CA THR A 175 -2.13 -10.70 4.45
C THR A 175 -0.65 -10.95 4.15
N GLY A 176 -0.27 -11.13 2.89
CA GLY A 176 1.14 -11.31 2.52
C GLY A 176 1.92 -10.00 2.32
N ASN A 177 1.21 -8.88 2.06
CA ASN A 177 1.84 -7.66 1.54
C ASN A 177 1.56 -6.39 2.37
N LEU A 178 0.97 -6.49 3.57
CA LEU A 178 0.63 -5.31 4.39
C LEU A 178 1.82 -4.42 4.74
N GLY A 179 3.02 -4.99 4.93
CA GLY A 179 4.23 -4.24 5.29
C GLY A 179 4.83 -3.43 4.13
N TYR A 180 4.34 -3.60 2.91
CA TYR A 180 4.90 -2.98 1.71
C TYR A 180 4.53 -1.50 1.56
N PRO A 181 5.38 -0.69 0.89
CA PRO A 181 5.09 0.71 0.55
C PRO A 181 3.79 0.86 -0.23
N SER A 182 3.47 -0.09 -1.12
CA SER A 182 2.22 -0.09 -1.90
C SER A 182 0.97 -0.13 -1.01
N ALA A 183 0.98 -0.89 0.10
CA ALA A 183 -0.15 -0.94 1.02
C ALA A 183 -0.36 0.41 1.73
N CYS A 184 0.73 1.07 2.14
CA CYS A 184 0.69 2.45 2.66
C CYS A 184 0.11 3.42 1.62
N ALA A 185 0.66 3.42 0.41
CA ALA A 185 0.24 4.30 -0.68
C ALA A 185 -1.25 4.12 -1.03
N ILE A 186 -1.76 2.89 -1.05
CA ILE A 186 -3.18 2.62 -1.29
C ILE A 186 -4.06 3.13 -0.15
N GLY A 187 -3.65 2.92 1.10
CA GLY A 187 -4.35 3.48 2.25
C GLY A 187 -4.46 5.01 2.16
N LEU A 188 -3.36 5.67 1.81
CA LEU A 188 -3.31 7.12 1.56
C LEU A 188 -4.15 7.53 0.33
N THR A 189 -4.25 6.69 -0.70
CA THR A 189 -5.07 6.94 -1.89
C THR A 189 -6.56 7.04 -1.52
N PHE A 190 -7.09 6.15 -0.68
CA PHE A 190 -8.47 6.27 -0.21
C PHE A 190 -8.71 7.56 0.58
N TRP A 191 -7.75 8.00 1.39
CA TRP A 191 -7.80 9.31 2.05
C TRP A 191 -7.77 10.47 1.05
N ALA A 192 -6.88 10.41 0.06
CA ALA A 192 -6.76 11.43 -0.99
C ALA A 192 -8.07 11.55 -1.79
N TRP A 193 -8.66 10.42 -2.21
CA TRP A 193 -9.96 10.39 -2.89
C TRP A 193 -11.09 10.93 -2.01
N ALA A 194 -11.10 10.60 -0.72
CA ALA A 194 -12.09 11.13 0.21
C ALA A 194 -12.00 12.66 0.34
N LEU A 195 -10.78 13.19 0.48
CA LEU A 195 -10.55 14.63 0.62
C LEU A 195 -10.86 15.39 -0.68
N THR A 196 -10.38 14.87 -1.82
CA THR A 196 -10.63 15.43 -3.15
C THR A 196 -12.12 15.44 -3.47
N GLY A 197 -12.80 14.30 -3.29
CA GLY A 197 -14.23 14.17 -3.55
C GLY A 197 -15.08 15.07 -2.65
N ALA A 198 -14.73 15.17 -1.36
CA ALA A 198 -15.42 16.07 -0.43
C ALA A 198 -15.28 17.55 -0.84
N ARG A 199 -14.13 17.97 -1.36
CA ARG A 199 -13.89 19.33 -1.85
C ARG A 199 -14.64 19.60 -3.14
N ALA A 200 -14.47 18.74 -4.15
CA ALA A 200 -15.15 18.87 -5.44
C ALA A 200 -16.68 18.93 -5.28
N ARG A 201 -17.22 18.12 -4.35
CA ARG A 201 -18.66 18.08 -4.08
C ARG A 201 -19.18 19.36 -3.37
N ARG A 202 -18.43 19.90 -2.43
CA ARG A 202 -18.78 21.14 -1.71
C ARG A 202 -18.78 22.34 -2.65
N GLU A 203 -17.77 22.49 -3.47
CA GLU A 203 -17.67 23.61 -4.42
C GLU A 203 -18.70 23.51 -5.56
N GLY A 204 -19.13 22.29 -5.94
CA GLY A 204 -20.20 22.07 -6.89
C GLY A 204 -21.61 22.38 -6.36
N LEU A 205 -21.81 22.46 -5.03
CA LEU A 205 -23.11 22.71 -4.39
C LEU A 205 -23.29 24.17 -3.93
N VAL A 206 -22.20 24.88 -3.69
CA VAL A 206 -22.24 26.23 -3.10
C VAL A 206 -21.99 27.27 -4.18
N ARG A 207 -23.03 28.05 -4.54
CA ARG A 207 -22.92 29.32 -5.29
C ARG A 207 -22.09 30.39 -4.54
N TYR A 208 -21.59 30.06 -3.35
CA TYR A 208 -20.91 30.97 -2.45
C TYR A 208 -19.39 30.79 -2.58
N VAL A 209 -18.76 31.78 -3.12
CA VAL A 209 -17.33 31.99 -2.97
C VAL A 209 -17.08 32.38 -1.51
N GLY A 210 -16.83 31.39 -0.64
CA GLY A 210 -16.27 31.68 0.68
C GLY A 210 -14.97 32.45 0.55
N PRO A 211 -14.52 33.15 1.58
CA PRO A 211 -13.39 34.06 1.49
C PRO A 211 -12.20 33.35 0.83
N SER A 212 -11.70 33.97 -0.24
CA SER A 212 -10.48 33.59 -0.97
C SER A 212 -9.22 33.82 -0.12
N GLY A 213 -9.28 33.42 1.16
CA GLY A 213 -8.18 33.62 2.09
C GLY A 213 -7.23 32.41 2.17
N LEU A 214 -6.03 32.66 2.70
CA LEU A 214 -4.98 31.67 3.00
C LEU A 214 -5.49 30.33 3.60
N PRO A 215 -6.50 30.30 4.52
CA PRO A 215 -7.04 29.04 5.04
C PRO A 215 -7.65 28.12 4.00
N GLY A 216 -8.21 28.67 2.90
CA GLY A 216 -8.76 27.88 1.81
C GLY A 216 -7.69 27.18 0.98
N LEU A 217 -6.59 27.89 0.66
CA LEU A 217 -5.46 27.38 -0.12
C LEU A 217 -4.66 26.29 0.63
N ALA A 218 -4.45 26.46 1.96
CA ALA A 218 -3.75 25.48 2.78
C ALA A 218 -4.38 24.09 2.72
N GLY A 219 -5.73 23.99 2.64
CA GLY A 219 -6.39 22.72 2.49
C GLY A 219 -6.13 22.05 1.14
N TYR A 220 -5.95 22.80 0.05
CA TYR A 220 -5.57 22.26 -1.26
C TYR A 220 -4.09 21.92 -1.33
N ALA A 221 -3.22 22.72 -0.71
CA ALA A 221 -1.81 22.39 -0.55
C ALA A 221 -1.64 21.08 0.23
N GLY A 222 -2.41 20.85 1.32
CA GLY A 222 -2.41 19.59 2.05
C GLY A 222 -2.85 18.38 1.20
N ILE A 223 -3.85 18.56 0.32
CA ILE A 223 -4.24 17.52 -0.65
C ILE A 223 -3.09 17.27 -1.63
N GLY A 224 -2.46 18.31 -2.16
CA GLY A 224 -1.30 18.21 -3.04
C GLY A 224 -0.13 17.48 -2.39
N ALA A 225 0.22 17.85 -1.15
CA ALA A 225 1.27 17.17 -0.39
C ALA A 225 0.98 15.68 -0.20
N LEU A 226 -0.30 15.31 0.01
CA LEU A 226 -0.70 13.91 0.11
C LEU A 226 -0.50 13.15 -1.21
N TYR A 227 -0.85 13.75 -2.37
CA TYR A 227 -0.58 13.14 -3.68
C TYR A 227 0.93 13.04 -3.98
N GLY A 228 1.71 14.06 -3.61
CA GLY A 228 3.17 14.03 -3.71
C GLY A 228 3.77 12.92 -2.84
N LEU A 229 3.27 12.75 -1.62
CA LEU A 229 3.67 11.65 -0.75
C LEU A 229 3.35 10.29 -1.36
N ILE A 230 2.13 10.09 -1.90
CA ILE A 230 1.76 8.84 -2.58
C ILE A 230 2.70 8.57 -3.76
N LEU A 231 3.02 9.60 -4.54
CA LEU A 231 3.93 9.49 -5.69
C LEU A 231 5.33 9.04 -5.27
N LEU A 232 5.88 9.62 -4.20
CA LEU A 232 7.20 9.27 -3.68
C LEU A 232 7.24 7.90 -3.00
N VAL A 233 6.12 7.46 -2.39
CA VAL A 233 6.04 6.16 -1.71
C VAL A 233 5.87 5.02 -2.71
N HIS A 234 5.01 5.19 -3.74
CA HIS A 234 4.74 4.16 -4.74
C HIS A 234 4.21 4.78 -6.04
N PRO A 235 5.08 5.09 -7.02
CA PRO A 235 4.73 5.83 -8.22
C PRO A 235 3.55 5.26 -9.01
N ILE A 236 3.49 3.94 -9.19
CA ILE A 236 2.40 3.33 -9.95
C ILE A 236 1.03 3.42 -9.23
N THR A 237 1.00 3.38 -7.90
CA THR A 237 -0.23 3.66 -7.14
C THR A 237 -0.64 5.12 -7.27
N ALA A 238 0.33 6.05 -7.38
CA ALA A 238 0.02 7.45 -7.59
C ALA A 238 -0.68 7.70 -8.93
N VAL A 239 -0.37 6.93 -9.97
CA VAL A 239 -1.10 7.02 -11.25
C VAL A 239 -2.59 6.74 -11.04
N ALA A 240 -2.95 5.62 -10.39
CA ALA A 240 -4.36 5.33 -10.06
C ALA A 240 -4.97 6.38 -9.12
N ALA A 241 -4.20 6.88 -8.14
CA ALA A 241 -4.65 7.94 -7.25
C ALA A 241 -5.02 9.22 -8.03
N VAL A 242 -4.19 9.62 -9.00
CA VAL A 242 -4.44 10.79 -9.87
C VAL A 242 -5.63 10.55 -10.79
N LEU A 243 -5.79 9.36 -11.38
CA LEU A 243 -6.97 9.02 -12.18
C LEU A 243 -8.25 9.17 -11.36
N GLY A 244 -8.23 8.71 -10.10
CA GLY A 244 -9.35 8.94 -9.18
C GLY A 244 -9.57 10.42 -8.87
N ALA A 245 -8.51 11.21 -8.65
CA ALA A 245 -8.66 12.66 -8.47
C ALA A 245 -9.34 13.31 -9.68
N VAL A 246 -8.89 12.99 -10.90
CA VAL A 246 -9.50 13.46 -12.15
C VAL A 246 -10.97 13.05 -12.23
N ALA A 247 -11.28 11.78 -11.93
CA ALA A 247 -12.65 11.27 -11.96
C ALA A 247 -13.57 12.01 -10.97
N PHE A 248 -13.12 12.25 -9.71
CA PHE A 248 -13.91 12.95 -8.70
C PHE A 248 -14.08 14.43 -9.01
N VAL A 249 -13.03 15.08 -9.49
CA VAL A 249 -13.10 16.49 -9.89
C VAL A 249 -13.98 16.64 -11.14
N ALA A 250 -13.77 15.86 -12.19
CA ALA A 250 -14.57 15.91 -13.42
C ALA A 250 -16.06 15.55 -13.18
N GLY A 251 -16.30 14.61 -12.24
CA GLY A 251 -17.66 14.18 -11.91
C GLY A 251 -18.46 15.16 -11.07
N TRP A 252 -17.82 15.81 -10.11
CA TRP A 252 -18.51 16.62 -9.10
C TRP A 252 -18.26 18.12 -9.17
N GLN A 253 -17.10 18.56 -9.72
CA GLN A 253 -16.84 19.99 -9.92
C GLN A 253 -17.63 20.48 -11.14
N ARG A 254 -18.64 21.31 -10.91
CA ARG A 254 -19.53 21.79 -11.98
C ARG A 254 -19.15 23.17 -12.51
N GLU A 255 -18.62 24.02 -11.67
CA GLU A 255 -18.26 25.38 -12.02
C GLU A 255 -16.73 25.57 -11.96
N TRP A 256 -16.19 26.07 -13.07
CA TRP A 256 -14.76 26.34 -13.23
C TRP A 256 -14.55 27.86 -13.30
N ARG A 257 -14.39 28.46 -12.12
CA ARG A 257 -14.02 29.88 -11.98
C ARG A 257 -12.55 29.98 -11.66
N SER A 258 -11.92 31.15 -11.95
CA SER A 258 -10.49 31.36 -11.69
C SER A 258 -10.03 30.97 -10.28
N PRO A 259 -10.79 31.26 -9.19
CA PRO A 259 -10.38 30.82 -7.85
C PRO A 259 -10.38 29.31 -7.66
N VAL A 260 -11.28 28.57 -8.34
CA VAL A 260 -11.34 27.11 -8.28
C VAL A 260 -10.16 26.50 -9.02
N VAL A 261 -9.87 27.02 -10.23
CA VAL A 261 -8.70 26.61 -11.02
C VAL A 261 -7.43 26.85 -10.23
N LEU A 262 -7.28 28.01 -9.59
CA LEU A 262 -6.12 28.34 -8.74
C LEU A 262 -5.97 27.33 -7.58
N ARG A 263 -7.06 26.97 -6.91
CA ARG A 263 -7.04 26.00 -5.78
C ARG A 263 -6.56 24.62 -6.23
N TRP A 264 -7.10 24.08 -7.31
CA TRP A 264 -6.64 22.81 -7.88
C TRP A 264 -5.21 22.93 -8.43
N GLY A 265 -4.85 24.10 -8.99
CA GLY A 265 -3.48 24.41 -9.39
C GLY A 265 -2.51 24.38 -8.21
N VAL A 266 -2.90 24.93 -7.04
CA VAL A 266 -2.12 24.82 -5.80
C VAL A 266 -1.95 23.37 -5.37
N ALA A 267 -2.98 22.53 -5.46
CA ALA A 267 -2.86 21.12 -5.15
C ALA A 267 -1.86 20.41 -6.10
N ALA A 268 -1.99 20.62 -7.40
CA ALA A 268 -1.08 20.03 -8.39
C ALA A 268 0.36 20.55 -8.22
N GLY A 269 0.53 21.86 -8.05
CA GLY A 269 1.85 22.48 -7.83
C GLY A 269 2.53 22.00 -6.55
N THR A 270 1.78 21.83 -5.45
CA THR A 270 2.34 21.29 -4.20
C THR A 270 2.73 19.81 -4.36
N ALA A 271 1.94 19.01 -5.09
CA ALA A 271 2.32 17.62 -5.35
C ALA A 271 3.61 17.53 -6.18
N ALA A 272 3.72 18.32 -7.24
CA ALA A 272 4.90 18.39 -8.08
C ALA A 272 6.14 18.89 -7.30
N LEU A 273 5.97 19.92 -6.48
CA LEU A 273 7.05 20.47 -5.64
C LEU A 273 7.55 19.43 -4.61
N ALA A 274 6.62 18.73 -3.94
CA ALA A 274 6.99 17.69 -2.99
C ALA A 274 7.76 16.55 -3.68
N ALA A 275 7.34 16.14 -4.87
CA ALA A 275 8.01 15.12 -5.66
C ALA A 275 9.41 15.57 -6.13
N TRP A 276 9.51 16.79 -6.64
CA TRP A 276 10.75 17.34 -7.17
C TRP A 276 11.80 17.65 -6.07
N SER A 277 11.34 18.03 -4.89
CA SER A 277 12.24 18.36 -3.77
C SER A 277 12.78 17.16 -3.00
N TRP A 278 12.42 15.92 -3.39
CA TRP A 278 12.86 14.73 -2.65
C TRP A 278 14.34 14.43 -2.90
N PRO A 279 15.18 14.37 -1.83
CA PRO A 279 16.63 14.39 -2.01
C PRO A 279 17.26 13.04 -2.38
N TYR A 280 16.53 11.91 -2.27
CA TYR A 280 17.14 10.59 -2.44
C TYR A 280 17.10 10.07 -3.87
N PHE A 281 16.07 10.42 -4.64
CA PHE A 281 15.91 10.00 -6.04
C PHE A 281 15.01 10.94 -6.82
N ASP A 282 15.15 10.95 -8.14
CA ASP A 282 14.25 11.63 -9.06
C ASP A 282 13.11 10.69 -9.46
N VAL A 283 11.90 10.96 -8.94
CA VAL A 283 10.72 10.14 -9.25
C VAL A 283 10.26 10.30 -10.69
N PHE A 284 10.57 11.42 -11.35
CA PHE A 284 10.16 11.64 -12.74
C PHE A 284 11.01 10.83 -13.72
N ALA A 285 12.26 10.53 -13.37
CA ALA A 285 13.11 9.63 -14.15
C ALA A 285 12.54 8.20 -14.24
N LEU A 286 11.73 7.77 -13.25
CA LEU A 286 11.09 6.45 -13.26
C LEU A 286 9.96 6.31 -14.29
N ALA A 287 9.48 7.41 -14.87
CA ALA A 287 8.38 7.36 -15.86
C ALA A 287 8.79 6.66 -17.18
N ALA A 288 10.09 6.60 -17.47
CA ALA A 288 10.64 5.95 -18.65
C ALA A 288 11.27 4.57 -18.34
N ASP A 289 11.21 4.11 -17.09
CA ASP A 289 11.81 2.84 -16.67
C ASP A 289 10.90 1.65 -17.05
N ASP A 290 11.38 0.80 -17.92
CA ASP A 290 10.74 -0.44 -18.39
C ASP A 290 11.42 -1.72 -17.86
N SER A 291 12.42 -1.57 -17.00
CA SER A 291 13.30 -2.64 -16.51
C SER A 291 12.57 -3.82 -15.86
N VAL A 292 11.33 -3.59 -15.36
CA VAL A 292 10.50 -4.61 -14.69
C VAL A 292 9.27 -5.03 -15.50
N ASP A 293 9.05 -4.49 -16.69
CA ASP A 293 7.86 -4.78 -17.50
C ASP A 293 7.76 -6.26 -17.90
N TRP A 294 8.87 -6.92 -18.17
CA TRP A 294 8.90 -8.36 -18.47
C TRP A 294 8.26 -9.22 -17.36
N MET A 295 8.43 -8.83 -16.10
CA MET A 295 7.83 -9.53 -14.96
C MET A 295 6.36 -9.17 -14.80
N HIS A 296 5.99 -7.92 -15.07
CA HIS A 296 4.62 -7.42 -14.93
C HIS A 296 3.68 -7.90 -16.03
N ARG A 297 4.19 -8.49 -17.13
CA ARG A 297 3.37 -9.15 -18.15
C ARG A 297 2.44 -10.20 -17.54
N ARG A 298 2.89 -10.90 -16.49
CA ARG A 298 2.08 -11.90 -15.75
C ARG A 298 0.83 -11.32 -15.11
N LEU A 299 0.74 -10.00 -14.88
CA LEU A 299 -0.45 -9.34 -14.37
C LEU A 299 -1.65 -9.41 -15.32
N TYR A 300 -1.37 -9.61 -16.61
CA TYR A 300 -2.39 -9.71 -17.66
C TYR A 300 -2.76 -11.15 -17.99
N GLU A 301 -2.11 -12.11 -17.36
CA GLU A 301 -2.45 -13.53 -17.50
C GLU A 301 -3.64 -13.85 -16.60
N GLN A 302 -4.54 -14.73 -17.07
CA GLN A 302 -5.68 -15.25 -16.29
C GLN A 302 -6.61 -14.18 -15.67
N LEU A 303 -6.74 -13.02 -16.29
CA LEU A 303 -7.55 -11.90 -15.78
C LEU A 303 -8.97 -12.32 -15.40
N PHE A 304 -9.61 -13.15 -16.20
CA PHE A 304 -10.97 -13.63 -15.90
C PHE A 304 -10.98 -14.46 -14.62
N GLY A 305 -10.14 -15.49 -14.50
CA GLY A 305 -10.06 -16.35 -13.32
C GLY A 305 -9.79 -15.57 -12.04
N GLN A 306 -8.94 -14.54 -12.13
CA GLN A 306 -8.55 -13.70 -10.98
C GLN A 306 -9.60 -12.66 -10.58
N PHE A 307 -10.48 -12.18 -11.50
CA PHE A 307 -11.28 -10.96 -11.26
C PHE A 307 -12.78 -11.10 -11.56
N TRP A 308 -13.29 -12.24 -12.06
CA TRP A 308 -14.66 -12.37 -12.54
C TRP A 308 -15.73 -12.10 -11.47
N LEU A 309 -15.46 -12.39 -10.19
CA LEU A 309 -16.42 -12.10 -9.11
C LEU A 309 -16.64 -10.60 -8.88
N ALA A 310 -15.63 -9.76 -9.17
CA ALA A 310 -15.79 -8.32 -9.10
C ALA A 310 -16.79 -7.78 -10.15
N LEU A 311 -16.98 -8.51 -11.26
CA LEU A 311 -17.94 -8.15 -12.32
C LEU A 311 -19.40 -8.16 -11.82
N LEU A 312 -19.68 -8.79 -10.67
CA LEU A 312 -20.98 -8.68 -9.99
C LEU A 312 -21.32 -7.22 -9.62
N GLY A 313 -20.34 -6.34 -9.60
CA GLY A 313 -20.53 -4.89 -9.43
C GLY A 313 -21.00 -4.14 -10.67
N LEU A 314 -20.88 -4.73 -11.88
CA LEU A 314 -21.25 -4.07 -13.14
C LEU A 314 -22.71 -3.57 -13.19
N PRO A 315 -23.74 -4.34 -12.73
CA PRO A 315 -25.11 -3.84 -12.73
C PRO A 315 -25.27 -2.57 -11.86
N ALA A 316 -24.60 -2.53 -10.71
CA ALA A 316 -24.66 -1.36 -9.82
C ALA A 316 -23.91 -0.16 -10.43
N LEU A 317 -22.76 -0.38 -11.06
CA LEU A 317 -22.02 0.67 -11.76
C LEU A 317 -22.81 1.19 -12.97
N TRP A 318 -23.47 0.31 -13.72
CA TRP A 318 -24.34 0.69 -14.84
C TRP A 318 -25.55 1.53 -14.38
N LEU A 319 -26.19 1.19 -13.25
CA LEU A 319 -27.26 2.03 -12.68
C LEU A 319 -26.75 3.43 -12.34
N ARG A 320 -25.55 3.55 -11.81
CA ARG A 320 -24.91 4.86 -11.55
C ARG A 320 -24.67 5.64 -12.83
N TRP A 321 -24.15 4.98 -13.87
CA TRP A 321 -23.97 5.57 -15.20
C TRP A 321 -25.28 6.06 -15.81
N ARG A 322 -26.36 5.28 -15.70
CA ARG A 322 -27.70 5.71 -16.17
C ARG A 322 -28.21 6.93 -15.41
N ASN A 323 -27.96 7.00 -14.11
CA ASN A 323 -28.38 8.13 -13.29
C ASN A 323 -27.52 9.38 -13.54
N SER A 324 -26.24 9.21 -13.82
CA SER A 324 -25.30 10.29 -14.13
C SER A 324 -24.13 9.78 -14.97
N ARG A 325 -24.02 10.23 -16.20
CA ARG A 325 -22.90 9.90 -17.08
C ARG A 325 -21.55 10.41 -16.56
N ARG A 326 -21.59 11.36 -15.62
CA ARG A 326 -20.41 11.93 -14.93
C ARG A 326 -20.24 11.38 -13.51
N ASP A 327 -20.81 10.20 -13.22
CA ASP A 327 -20.60 9.61 -11.90
C ASP A 327 -19.10 9.28 -11.71
N PRO A 328 -18.46 9.73 -10.62
CA PRO A 328 -17.02 9.57 -10.43
C PRO A 328 -16.54 8.11 -10.41
N LEU A 329 -17.35 7.17 -9.89
CA LEU A 329 -16.96 5.76 -9.91
C LEU A 329 -16.97 5.20 -11.34
N VAL A 330 -17.90 5.66 -12.19
CA VAL A 330 -17.94 5.26 -13.60
C VAL A 330 -16.74 5.82 -14.35
N LEU A 331 -16.42 7.11 -14.12
CA LEU A 331 -15.26 7.75 -14.74
C LEU A 331 -13.95 7.09 -14.29
N LEU A 332 -13.82 6.80 -12.98
CA LEU A 332 -12.64 6.11 -12.45
C LEU A 332 -12.47 4.74 -13.10
N PHE A 333 -13.51 3.92 -13.14
CA PHE A 333 -13.46 2.61 -13.79
C PHE A 333 -13.06 2.69 -15.26
N ALA A 334 -13.63 3.64 -16.00
CA ALA A 334 -13.30 3.84 -17.40
C ALA A 334 -11.83 4.26 -17.60
N LEU A 335 -11.34 5.22 -16.79
CA LEU A 335 -9.96 5.69 -16.87
C LEU A 335 -8.95 4.58 -16.49
N ASP A 336 -9.23 3.82 -15.45
CA ASP A 336 -8.37 2.70 -15.02
C ASP A 336 -8.34 1.60 -16.10
N CYS A 337 -9.49 1.24 -16.68
CA CYS A 337 -9.56 0.28 -17.79
C CYS A 337 -8.78 0.77 -19.02
N LEU A 338 -8.88 2.06 -19.37
CA LEU A 338 -8.11 2.64 -20.47
C LEU A 338 -6.60 2.57 -20.22
N LEU A 339 -6.16 2.85 -18.98
CA LEU A 339 -4.75 2.78 -18.65
C LEU A 339 -4.23 1.33 -18.66
N VAL A 340 -5.01 0.38 -18.12
CA VAL A 340 -4.65 -1.05 -18.19
C VAL A 340 -4.56 -1.53 -19.64
N ALA A 341 -5.54 -1.16 -20.49
CA ALA A 341 -5.52 -1.47 -21.92
C ALA A 341 -4.32 -0.83 -22.63
N PHE A 342 -4.01 0.43 -22.31
CA PHE A 342 -2.80 1.10 -22.81
C PHE A 342 -1.54 0.33 -22.43
N GLY A 343 -1.40 -0.10 -21.16
CA GLY A 343 -0.26 -0.89 -20.69
C GLY A 343 -0.07 -2.19 -21.49
N TRP A 344 -1.18 -2.88 -21.83
CA TRP A 344 -1.12 -4.07 -22.66
C TRP A 344 -0.67 -3.77 -24.09
N VAL A 345 -1.27 -2.76 -24.73
CA VAL A 345 -1.01 -2.43 -26.14
C VAL A 345 0.38 -1.84 -26.35
N SER A 346 0.86 -1.02 -25.41
CA SER A 346 2.18 -0.37 -25.49
C SER A 346 3.35 -1.27 -25.07
N GLY A 347 3.07 -2.39 -24.38
CA GLY A 347 4.11 -3.23 -23.77
C GLY A 347 4.58 -2.75 -22.40
N HIS A 348 4.08 -1.60 -21.91
CA HIS A 348 4.36 -1.11 -20.53
C HIS A 348 3.49 -1.82 -19.52
N TYR A 349 3.76 -3.10 -19.31
CA TYR A 349 2.96 -4.01 -18.49
C TYR A 349 2.87 -3.59 -17.02
N THR A 350 3.76 -2.72 -16.55
CA THR A 350 3.75 -2.15 -15.20
C THR A 350 2.43 -1.47 -14.85
N TYR A 351 1.70 -0.91 -15.83
CA TYR A 351 0.37 -0.35 -15.61
C TYR A 351 -0.68 -1.38 -15.15
N GLY A 352 -0.47 -2.67 -15.38
CA GLY A 352 -1.30 -3.75 -14.81
C GLY A 352 -1.31 -3.80 -13.27
N ARG A 353 -0.33 -3.17 -12.62
CA ARG A 353 -0.27 -3.06 -11.16
C ARG A 353 -1.47 -2.32 -10.55
N ILE A 354 -2.18 -1.49 -11.32
CA ILE A 354 -3.37 -0.78 -10.84
C ILE A 354 -4.64 -1.66 -10.85
N LEU A 355 -4.61 -2.87 -11.43
CA LEU A 355 -5.78 -3.75 -11.53
C LEU A 355 -6.52 -3.92 -10.19
N GLY A 356 -5.80 -3.99 -9.06
CA GLY A 356 -6.42 -4.06 -7.74
C GLY A 356 -7.29 -2.84 -7.41
N LEU A 357 -6.91 -1.64 -7.86
CA LEU A 357 -7.68 -0.41 -7.68
C LEU A 357 -8.78 -0.26 -8.75
N THR A 358 -8.59 -0.81 -9.94
CA THR A 358 -9.59 -0.85 -11.02
C THR A 358 -10.87 -1.60 -10.58
N LEU A 359 -10.76 -2.58 -9.68
CA LEU A 359 -11.93 -3.29 -9.15
C LEU A 359 -12.73 -2.47 -8.13
N VAL A 360 -12.11 -1.50 -7.47
CA VAL A 360 -12.75 -0.68 -6.41
C VAL A 360 -14.05 -0.01 -6.87
N PRO A 361 -14.14 0.62 -8.04
CA PRO A 361 -15.39 1.21 -8.52
C PRO A 361 -16.55 0.19 -8.62
N LEU A 362 -16.28 -1.03 -9.06
CA LEU A 362 -17.28 -2.10 -9.16
C LEU A 362 -17.76 -2.52 -7.77
N GLN A 363 -16.84 -2.85 -6.89
CA GLN A 363 -17.08 -3.32 -5.54
C GLN A 363 -17.79 -2.27 -4.68
N PHE A 364 -17.40 -1.00 -4.82
CA PHE A 364 -17.99 0.11 -4.06
C PHE A 364 -19.34 0.55 -4.63
N ALA A 365 -19.55 0.52 -5.95
CA ALA A 365 -20.87 0.72 -6.53
C ALA A 365 -21.87 -0.32 -6.04
N LEU A 366 -21.47 -1.60 -6.02
CA LEU A 366 -22.26 -2.70 -5.47
C LEU A 366 -22.62 -2.44 -4.00
N ALA A 367 -21.63 -2.12 -3.17
CA ALA A 367 -21.83 -1.86 -1.74
C ALA A 367 -22.81 -0.69 -1.48
N VAL A 368 -22.66 0.40 -2.23
CA VAL A 368 -23.55 1.57 -2.14
C VAL A 368 -24.97 1.20 -2.56
N GLU A 369 -25.14 0.41 -3.62
CA GLU A 369 -26.46 -0.04 -4.09
C GLU A 369 -27.11 -0.96 -3.06
N LEU A 370 -26.40 -1.95 -2.54
CA LEU A 370 -26.91 -2.87 -1.52
C LEU A 370 -27.26 -2.18 -0.19
N ALA A 371 -26.54 -1.10 0.16
CA ALA A 371 -26.83 -0.29 1.35
C ALA A 371 -27.97 0.72 1.18
N ALA A 372 -28.52 0.90 -0.03
CA ALA A 372 -29.55 1.92 -0.27
C ALA A 372 -30.86 1.57 0.48
N PRO A 373 -31.66 2.57 0.97
CA PRO A 373 -32.84 2.34 1.82
C PRO A 373 -34.07 1.92 1.07
N ARG A 374 -34.00 1.77 -0.25
CA ARG A 374 -35.14 1.39 -1.08
C ARG A 374 -35.59 -0.04 -0.77
N PRO A 375 -36.89 -0.36 -0.91
CA PRO A 375 -37.36 -1.74 -0.77
C PRO A 375 -36.57 -2.70 -1.70
N TRP A 376 -36.24 -3.87 -1.20
CA TRP A 376 -35.50 -4.86 -1.96
C TRP A 376 -36.44 -5.52 -3.00
N GLY A 377 -36.53 -4.93 -4.19
CA GLY A 377 -37.16 -5.57 -5.35
C GLY A 377 -36.44 -6.84 -5.77
N ARG A 378 -37.08 -7.64 -6.67
CA ARG A 378 -36.53 -8.95 -7.12
C ARG A 378 -35.10 -8.83 -7.63
N ALA A 379 -34.82 -7.86 -8.50
CA ALA A 379 -33.48 -7.66 -9.07
C ALA A 379 -32.40 -7.37 -8.01
N ARG A 380 -32.73 -6.56 -7.00
CA ARG A 380 -31.77 -6.22 -5.94
C ARG A 380 -31.55 -7.41 -4.97
N ARG A 381 -32.60 -8.19 -4.70
CA ARG A 381 -32.47 -9.45 -3.94
C ARG A 381 -31.58 -10.44 -4.68
N ALA A 382 -31.76 -10.60 -5.99
CA ALA A 382 -30.92 -11.43 -6.82
C ALA A 382 -29.46 -10.96 -6.82
N LEU A 383 -29.22 -9.66 -6.96
CA LEU A 383 -27.87 -9.08 -6.91
C LEU A 383 -27.22 -9.28 -5.55
N GLY A 384 -27.95 -9.08 -4.44
CA GLY A 384 -27.47 -9.33 -3.08
C GLY A 384 -27.16 -10.81 -2.83
N GLY A 385 -28.03 -11.72 -3.30
CA GLY A 385 -27.80 -13.16 -3.26
C GLY A 385 -26.57 -13.59 -4.07
N ALA A 386 -26.43 -13.05 -5.29
CA ALA A 386 -25.26 -13.32 -6.13
C ALA A 386 -23.95 -12.80 -5.50
N ALA A 387 -23.99 -11.58 -4.91
CA ALA A 387 -22.84 -11.02 -4.20
C ALA A 387 -22.45 -11.86 -2.97
N ALA A 388 -23.43 -12.33 -2.18
CA ALA A 388 -23.19 -13.20 -1.03
C ALA A 388 -22.62 -14.56 -1.48
N ALA A 389 -23.22 -15.19 -2.50
CA ALA A 389 -22.72 -16.43 -3.08
C ALA A 389 -21.30 -16.27 -3.64
N GLY A 390 -21.05 -15.18 -4.39
CA GLY A 390 -19.72 -14.86 -4.90
C GLY A 390 -18.69 -14.65 -3.81
N ALA A 391 -19.06 -13.97 -2.70
CA ALA A 391 -18.18 -13.80 -1.55
C ALA A 391 -17.85 -15.14 -0.88
N CYS A 392 -18.82 -16.05 -0.75
CA CYS A 392 -18.60 -17.41 -0.24
C CYS A 392 -17.68 -18.20 -1.19
N VAL A 393 -17.92 -18.15 -2.50
CA VAL A 393 -17.07 -18.82 -3.49
C VAL A 393 -15.65 -18.28 -3.42
N GLY A 394 -15.45 -16.95 -3.47
CA GLY A 394 -14.12 -16.34 -3.37
C GLY A 394 -13.42 -16.69 -2.06
N PHE A 395 -14.15 -16.72 -0.94
CA PHE A 395 -13.58 -17.11 0.34
C PHE A 395 -13.10 -18.56 0.32
N LEU A 396 -13.97 -19.50 -0.08
CA LEU A 396 -13.67 -20.93 -0.06
C LEU A 396 -12.61 -21.36 -1.07
N THR A 397 -12.50 -20.67 -2.22
CA THR A 397 -11.52 -21.04 -3.25
C THR A 397 -10.13 -20.44 -3.01
N VAL A 398 -10.06 -19.14 -2.70
CA VAL A 398 -8.77 -18.41 -2.67
C VAL A 398 -8.51 -17.66 -1.38
N GLN A 399 -9.55 -17.02 -0.79
CA GLN A 399 -9.31 -16.04 0.24
C GLN A 399 -9.25 -16.63 1.66
N GLY A 400 -9.86 -17.78 1.89
CA GLY A 400 -10.04 -18.36 3.23
C GLY A 400 -8.75 -18.74 3.93
N GLY A 401 -7.79 -19.31 3.22
CA GLY A 401 -6.51 -19.70 3.79
C GLY A 401 -5.63 -18.53 4.24
N ALA A 402 -5.99 -17.30 3.85
CA ALA A 402 -5.34 -16.11 4.37
C ALA A 402 -5.59 -15.90 5.87
N VAL A 403 -6.73 -16.36 6.38
CA VAL A 403 -7.19 -16.14 7.76
C VAL A 403 -7.48 -17.42 8.53
N VAL A 404 -7.62 -18.54 7.84
CA VAL A 404 -7.80 -19.88 8.44
C VAL A 404 -6.44 -20.59 8.44
N PRO A 405 -5.80 -20.78 9.60
CA PRO A 405 -4.52 -21.49 9.67
C PRO A 405 -4.64 -22.95 9.18
N ARG A 406 -3.58 -23.49 8.60
CA ARG A 406 -3.54 -24.89 8.09
C ARG A 406 -4.01 -25.92 9.11
N VAL A 407 -3.68 -25.73 10.39
CA VAL A 407 -4.05 -26.65 11.47
C VAL A 407 -5.56 -26.69 11.72
N LEU A 408 -6.26 -25.60 11.39
CA LEU A 408 -7.71 -25.45 11.57
C LEU A 408 -8.48 -25.58 10.24
N ASP A 409 -7.80 -25.90 9.15
CA ASP A 409 -8.40 -25.99 7.82
C ASP A 409 -9.04 -27.37 7.57
N PRO A 410 -10.39 -27.45 7.53
CA PRO A 410 -11.09 -28.72 7.35
C PRO A 410 -11.30 -29.12 5.89
N VAL A 411 -11.06 -28.19 4.94
CA VAL A 411 -11.47 -28.36 3.53
C VAL A 411 -10.33 -28.20 2.51
N GLY A 412 -9.11 -27.93 2.96
CA GLY A 412 -7.95 -27.77 2.09
C GLY A 412 -7.94 -26.43 1.37
N LEU A 413 -8.15 -25.33 2.11
CA LEU A 413 -8.11 -23.97 1.58
C LEU A 413 -6.72 -23.63 1.00
N GLU A 414 -6.71 -22.84 -0.05
CA GLU A 414 -5.45 -22.33 -0.61
C GLU A 414 -4.72 -21.47 0.44
N GLN A 415 -3.52 -21.85 0.80
CA GLN A 415 -2.73 -21.21 1.84
C GLN A 415 -1.70 -20.22 1.27
N PRO A 416 -1.33 -19.17 2.01
CA PRO A 416 -0.21 -18.31 1.64
C PRO A 416 1.07 -19.12 1.41
N SER A 417 1.93 -18.65 0.50
CA SER A 417 3.20 -19.30 0.20
C SER A 417 4.08 -19.34 1.44
N LEU A 418 4.69 -20.50 1.68
CA LEU A 418 5.73 -20.63 2.70
C LEU A 418 7.00 -19.92 2.21
N TRP A 419 7.66 -19.22 3.12
CA TRP A 419 8.91 -18.53 2.86
C TRP A 419 9.88 -18.81 4.00
N PRO A 420 11.06 -19.41 3.74
CA PRO A 420 11.99 -19.81 4.79
C PRO A 420 12.63 -18.59 5.46
N SER A 421 12.94 -18.73 6.75
CA SER A 421 13.69 -17.73 7.50
C SER A 421 15.19 -17.93 7.33
N TYR A 422 15.92 -16.84 7.11
CA TYR A 422 17.39 -16.85 7.01
C TYR A 422 18.09 -16.29 8.26
N ALA A 423 17.37 -16.16 9.36
CA ALA A 423 17.94 -15.75 10.64
C ALA A 423 19.09 -16.68 11.11
N TRP A 424 19.04 -17.96 10.73
CA TRP A 424 20.09 -18.93 11.03
C TRP A 424 21.42 -18.59 10.35
N ALA A 425 21.39 -18.14 9.08
CA ALA A 425 22.58 -17.72 8.36
C ALA A 425 23.06 -16.33 8.82
N ALA A 426 22.13 -15.42 9.02
CA ALA A 426 22.43 -14.05 9.44
C ALA A 426 23.14 -13.93 10.80
N ARG A 427 23.06 -14.95 11.65
CA ARG A 427 23.83 -14.98 12.92
C ARG A 427 25.33 -15.09 12.74
N HIS A 428 25.78 -15.59 11.59
CA HIS A 428 27.19 -15.83 11.27
C HIS A 428 27.76 -14.75 10.34
N VAL A 429 26.90 -14.08 9.56
CA VAL A 429 27.31 -13.07 8.56
C VAL A 429 27.17 -11.69 9.16
N GLY A 430 28.27 -10.96 9.22
CA GLY A 430 28.27 -9.57 9.74
C GLY A 430 27.49 -8.61 8.84
N LYS A 431 26.97 -7.54 9.46
CA LYS A 431 26.32 -6.45 8.68
C LYS A 431 27.33 -5.82 7.74
N GLY A 432 26.96 -5.67 6.49
CA GLY A 432 27.82 -5.13 5.44
C GLY A 432 28.72 -6.15 4.76
N GLU A 433 28.91 -7.36 5.30
CA GLU A 433 29.65 -8.42 4.61
C GLU A 433 28.92 -8.87 3.35
N VAL A 434 29.69 -9.30 2.35
CA VAL A 434 29.15 -9.67 1.03
C VAL A 434 28.99 -11.18 0.92
N VAL A 435 27.80 -11.57 0.44
CA VAL A 435 27.38 -12.95 0.24
C VAL A 435 27.22 -13.23 -1.26
N ILE A 436 27.80 -14.31 -1.75
CA ILE A 436 27.44 -14.94 -3.03
C ILE A 436 26.36 -15.97 -2.71
N SER A 437 25.23 -15.88 -3.40
CA SER A 437 24.09 -16.76 -3.14
C SER A 437 23.47 -17.26 -4.45
N ASP A 438 22.95 -18.49 -4.40
CA ASP A 438 22.10 -19.05 -5.44
C ASP A 438 20.67 -19.24 -4.96
N GLY A 439 19.81 -19.77 -5.85
CA GLY A 439 18.42 -20.09 -5.53
C GLY A 439 17.48 -18.88 -5.56
N HIS A 440 16.28 -19.11 -5.02
CA HIS A 440 15.19 -18.13 -5.09
C HIS A 440 15.01 -17.32 -3.81
N PHE A 441 15.09 -17.97 -2.65
CA PHE A 441 14.70 -17.38 -1.37
C PHE A 441 15.84 -16.63 -0.69
N ALA A 442 17.04 -17.23 -0.67
CA ALA A 442 18.19 -16.69 0.04
C ALA A 442 18.58 -15.26 -0.40
N PRO A 443 18.78 -14.98 -1.71
CA PRO A 443 19.18 -13.64 -2.15
C PRO A 443 18.09 -12.59 -1.99
N ARG A 444 16.82 -13.02 -1.81
CA ARG A 444 15.69 -12.12 -1.51
C ARG A 444 15.54 -11.81 -0.02
N SER A 445 16.16 -12.60 0.85
CA SER A 445 15.91 -12.52 2.28
C SER A 445 17.12 -12.04 3.07
N ILE A 446 18.33 -12.52 2.75
CA ILE A 446 19.53 -12.26 3.57
C ILE A 446 19.90 -10.77 3.69
N PRO A 447 19.69 -9.90 2.65
CA PRO A 447 19.99 -8.48 2.79
C PRO A 447 19.19 -7.78 3.87
N GLY A 448 17.97 -8.27 4.14
CA GLY A 448 17.10 -7.72 5.19
C GLY A 448 17.66 -7.86 6.62
N TYR A 449 18.68 -8.69 6.83
CA TYR A 449 19.40 -8.82 8.09
C TYR A 449 20.68 -7.97 8.16
N GLY A 450 21.05 -7.30 7.06
CA GLY A 450 22.18 -6.39 7.00
C GLY A 450 23.33 -6.77 6.07
N PRO A 451 23.54 -8.03 5.66
CA PRO A 451 24.53 -8.39 4.64
C PRO A 451 24.26 -7.75 3.28
N ASN A 452 25.29 -7.75 2.43
CA ASN A 452 25.20 -7.37 1.02
C ASN A 452 25.21 -8.61 0.13
N LEU A 453 24.70 -8.50 -1.08
CA LEU A 453 24.88 -9.47 -2.15
C LEU A 453 26.03 -9.03 -3.07
N ALA A 454 26.78 -9.98 -3.61
CA ALA A 454 27.72 -9.71 -4.70
C ALA A 454 26.99 -9.16 -5.93
N ALA A 455 25.80 -9.72 -6.25
CA ALA A 455 24.94 -9.25 -7.33
C ALA A 455 23.51 -9.01 -6.82
N PRO A 456 22.97 -7.77 -6.94
CA PRO A 456 21.57 -7.48 -6.68
C PRO A 456 20.66 -8.24 -7.64
N ILE A 457 19.57 -8.80 -7.11
CA ILE A 457 18.61 -9.58 -7.91
C ILE A 457 17.58 -8.71 -8.65
N TRP A 458 17.28 -7.52 -8.11
CA TRP A 458 16.32 -6.59 -8.69
C TRP A 458 17.04 -5.44 -9.38
N PRO A 459 16.52 -4.95 -10.51
CA PRO A 459 16.94 -3.67 -11.08
C PRO A 459 16.73 -2.55 -10.06
N ASP A 460 17.65 -1.60 -10.03
CA ASP A 460 17.56 -0.40 -9.18
C ASP A 460 18.30 0.74 -9.91
N PRO A 461 17.67 1.89 -10.19
CA PRO A 461 18.30 3.02 -10.86
C PRO A 461 19.58 3.55 -10.20
N ALA A 462 19.81 3.23 -8.92
CA ALA A 462 21.09 3.53 -8.26
C ALA A 462 22.26 2.68 -8.77
N LEU A 463 22.00 1.66 -9.59
CA LEU A 463 23.00 0.78 -10.18
C LEU A 463 22.74 0.66 -11.67
N ASP A 464 23.75 0.97 -12.48
CA ASP A 464 23.69 0.76 -13.93
C ASP A 464 23.35 -0.70 -14.25
N GLU A 465 22.40 -0.92 -15.16
CA GLU A 465 21.88 -2.26 -15.47
C GLU A 465 22.97 -3.17 -16.07
N ARG A 466 23.90 -2.63 -16.86
CA ARG A 466 25.03 -3.39 -17.40
C ARG A 466 25.95 -3.88 -16.28
N GLU A 467 26.16 -3.05 -15.25
CA GLU A 467 26.93 -3.45 -14.07
C GLU A 467 26.20 -4.54 -13.28
N ARG A 468 24.88 -4.44 -13.11
CA ARG A 468 24.08 -5.46 -12.46
C ARG A 468 24.13 -6.79 -13.22
N GLU A 469 23.98 -6.77 -14.55
CA GLU A 469 24.09 -7.94 -15.41
C GLU A 469 25.48 -8.56 -15.35
N ARG A 470 26.54 -7.74 -15.37
CA ARG A 470 27.92 -8.21 -15.20
C ARG A 470 28.10 -8.93 -13.86
N ARG A 471 27.59 -8.36 -12.76
CA ARG A 471 27.65 -8.99 -11.43
C ARG A 471 26.91 -10.32 -11.39
N LEU A 472 25.74 -10.40 -12.01
CA LEU A 472 24.98 -11.65 -12.13
C LEU A 472 25.77 -12.69 -12.95
N ALA A 473 26.37 -12.29 -14.07
CA ALA A 473 27.22 -13.18 -14.88
C ALA A 473 28.44 -13.68 -14.09
N ASP A 474 29.12 -12.82 -13.35
CA ASP A 474 30.23 -13.18 -12.47
C ASP A 474 29.82 -14.16 -11.37
N VAL A 475 28.66 -13.94 -10.74
CA VAL A 475 28.12 -14.87 -9.74
C VAL A 475 27.76 -16.22 -10.37
N HIS A 476 27.16 -16.23 -11.56
CA HIS A 476 26.88 -17.46 -12.30
C HIS A 476 28.16 -18.20 -12.68
N ALA A 477 29.21 -17.50 -13.13
CA ALA A 477 30.51 -18.06 -13.41
C ALA A 477 31.15 -18.66 -12.14
N TYR A 478 31.13 -17.95 -11.00
CA TYR A 478 31.58 -18.45 -9.71
C TYR A 478 30.91 -19.78 -9.32
N LEU A 479 29.61 -19.88 -9.52
CA LEU A 479 28.76 -21.02 -9.16
C LEU A 479 28.75 -22.13 -10.23
N SER A 480 29.47 -21.97 -11.34
CA SER A 480 29.57 -22.99 -12.39
C SER A 480 30.37 -24.19 -11.90
N PRO A 481 29.93 -25.44 -12.19
CA PRO A 481 30.70 -26.64 -11.87
C PRO A 481 32.07 -26.69 -12.56
N THR A 482 32.24 -25.98 -13.68
CA THR A 482 33.46 -25.93 -14.49
C THR A 482 34.40 -24.79 -14.08
N SER A 483 34.00 -23.93 -13.15
CA SER A 483 34.81 -22.80 -12.70
C SER A 483 36.07 -23.27 -11.97
N THR A 484 37.21 -22.71 -12.36
CA THR A 484 38.48 -22.97 -11.67
C THR A 484 38.58 -22.22 -10.35
N ARG A 485 39.45 -22.69 -9.46
CA ARG A 485 39.71 -21.98 -8.20
C ARG A 485 40.19 -20.54 -8.42
N ALA A 486 41.04 -20.33 -9.47
CA ALA A 486 41.56 -18.99 -9.81
C ALA A 486 40.43 -18.02 -10.21
N GLU A 487 39.47 -18.46 -11.04
CA GLU A 487 38.32 -17.68 -11.47
C GLU A 487 37.42 -17.35 -10.27
N ARG A 488 37.11 -18.32 -9.41
CA ARG A 488 36.33 -18.10 -8.19
C ARG A 488 37.00 -17.11 -7.24
N THR A 489 38.31 -17.25 -7.04
CA THR A 489 39.08 -16.30 -6.22
C THR A 489 39.04 -14.89 -6.79
N ALA A 490 39.13 -14.74 -8.13
CA ALA A 490 39.04 -13.44 -8.78
C ALA A 490 37.67 -12.77 -8.57
N VAL A 491 36.58 -13.52 -8.69
CA VAL A 491 35.21 -13.01 -8.42
C VAL A 491 35.03 -12.65 -6.95
N ALA A 492 35.45 -13.52 -6.01
CA ALA A 492 35.35 -13.26 -4.60
C ALA A 492 36.11 -11.99 -4.18
N ARG A 493 37.33 -11.80 -4.70
CA ARG A 493 38.13 -10.58 -4.45
C ARG A 493 37.49 -9.33 -5.07
N ARG A 494 36.97 -9.42 -6.31
CA ARG A 494 36.32 -8.29 -6.99
C ARG A 494 35.17 -7.70 -6.20
N TYR A 495 34.36 -8.56 -5.57
CA TYR A 495 33.17 -8.15 -4.83
C TYR A 495 33.35 -8.18 -3.30
N HIS A 496 34.56 -8.43 -2.81
CA HIS A 496 34.84 -8.60 -1.37
C HIS A 496 33.92 -9.62 -0.72
N ALA A 497 33.61 -10.70 -1.45
CA ALA A 497 32.72 -11.74 -0.97
C ALA A 497 33.47 -12.71 -0.05
N HIS A 498 32.96 -12.87 1.18
CA HIS A 498 33.51 -13.76 2.18
C HIS A 498 32.60 -14.95 2.50
N TRP A 499 31.38 -14.93 1.97
CA TRP A 499 30.35 -15.90 2.30
C TRP A 499 29.66 -16.47 1.08
N LEU A 500 29.33 -17.76 1.17
CA LEU A 500 28.49 -18.49 0.23
C LEU A 500 27.22 -18.94 0.97
N LEU A 501 26.06 -18.64 0.39
CA LEU A 501 24.79 -19.17 0.86
C LEU A 501 24.16 -19.95 -0.29
N LEU A 502 24.28 -21.28 -0.23
CA LEU A 502 24.06 -22.18 -1.36
C LEU A 502 22.89 -23.12 -1.09
N THR A 503 22.11 -23.38 -2.13
CA THR A 503 21.10 -24.43 -2.11
C THR A 503 21.75 -25.80 -1.94
N ARG A 504 21.01 -26.78 -1.39
CA ARG A 504 21.47 -28.15 -1.16
C ARG A 504 22.00 -28.88 -2.41
N TRP A 505 21.64 -28.36 -3.59
CA TRP A 505 22.04 -28.94 -4.88
C TRP A 505 23.36 -28.42 -5.41
N LYS A 506 23.89 -27.34 -4.82
CA LYS A 506 25.16 -26.74 -5.22
C LYS A 506 26.30 -27.30 -4.38
N ARG A 507 27.34 -27.72 -5.07
CA ARG A 507 28.57 -28.17 -4.40
C ARG A 507 29.29 -26.98 -3.77
N VAL A 508 29.68 -27.12 -2.51
CA VAL A 508 30.54 -26.15 -1.84
C VAL A 508 31.95 -26.25 -2.44
N PRO A 509 32.56 -25.15 -2.90
CA PRO A 509 33.91 -25.15 -3.42
C PRO A 509 34.95 -25.59 -2.34
N GLU A 510 36.06 -26.16 -2.80
CA GLU A 510 37.12 -26.69 -1.89
C GLU A 510 37.77 -25.60 -1.02
N GLU A 511 37.82 -24.37 -1.51
CA GLU A 511 38.31 -23.20 -0.79
C GLU A 511 37.36 -22.64 0.27
N ALA A 512 36.16 -23.19 0.40
CA ALA A 512 35.17 -22.71 1.35
C ALA A 512 34.89 -23.75 2.44
N VAL A 513 34.75 -23.27 3.67
CA VAL A 513 34.49 -24.12 4.86
C VAL A 513 33.02 -23.92 5.28
N ILE A 514 32.28 -25.02 5.41
CA ILE A 514 30.91 -25.02 5.88
C ILE A 514 30.88 -24.54 7.34
N VAL A 515 30.07 -23.51 7.62
CA VAL A 515 29.91 -22.92 8.95
C VAL A 515 28.57 -23.31 9.57
N ALA A 516 27.52 -23.36 8.75
CA ALA A 516 26.17 -23.69 9.20
C ALA A 516 25.32 -24.24 8.04
N TRP A 517 24.21 -24.87 8.38
CA TRP A 517 23.23 -25.37 7.42
C TRP A 517 21.81 -25.26 7.98
N SER A 518 20.82 -25.17 7.10
CA SER A 518 19.41 -25.13 7.46
C SER A 518 18.82 -26.53 7.48
N PRO A 519 18.28 -27.00 8.61
CA PRO A 519 17.56 -28.28 8.64
C PRO A 519 16.24 -28.24 7.86
N GLU A 520 15.67 -27.06 7.67
CA GLU A 520 14.40 -26.86 6.97
C GLU A 520 14.56 -26.93 5.44
N THR A 521 15.56 -26.23 4.89
CA THR A 521 15.76 -26.11 3.43
C THR A 521 16.91 -26.95 2.90
N GLY A 522 17.80 -27.40 3.76
CA GLY A 522 19.04 -28.06 3.39
C GLY A 522 20.09 -27.11 2.79
N GLU A 523 19.85 -25.79 2.84
CA GLU A 523 20.81 -24.78 2.37
C GLU A 523 22.01 -24.69 3.29
N VAL A 524 23.16 -24.35 2.72
CA VAL A 524 24.45 -24.34 3.39
C VAL A 524 25.04 -22.94 3.39
N LEU A 525 25.51 -22.49 4.54
CA LEU A 525 26.34 -21.31 4.70
C LEU A 525 27.82 -21.74 4.82
N ALA A 526 28.66 -21.24 3.92
CA ALA A 526 30.09 -21.50 3.95
C ALA A 526 30.88 -20.19 3.92
N ARG A 527 32.07 -20.19 4.56
CA ARG A 527 33.00 -19.07 4.56
C ARG A 527 34.08 -19.34 3.51
N ILE A 528 34.33 -18.37 2.63
CA ILE A 528 35.42 -18.40 1.64
C ILE A 528 36.74 -18.14 2.39
N GLY A 529 37.73 -19.02 2.20
CA GLY A 529 39.06 -18.92 2.81
C GLY A 529 40.01 -17.99 2.07
#